data_148c0ec47c1c65515e1b208dd16aa960
#
_entry.id   148c0ec47c1c65515e1b208dd16aa960
#
_cell.length_a   1.000
_cell.length_b   1.000
_cell.length_c   1.000
_cell.angle_alpha   90.00
_cell.angle_beta   90.00
_cell.angle_gamma   90.00
#
_symmetry.space_group_name_H-M   'P 1'
#
loop_
_entity.id
_entity.type
_entity.pdbx_description
1 polymer ?
#
loop_
_entity_poly.entity_id
_entity_poly.type
_entity_poly.pdbx_seq_one_letter_code
_entity_poly.pdbx_strand_id
1 'polypeptide(L)'
;AHIFRRPRGLYISNNDKGFIKDILSNWAYRKVDVIVVTDGERILGLGDLGADGMGIPVGKLSLYTACAGIEPSRTLPITIDVGTNNEALLADPLYIGLRNKRLIGKDYDDLIDEFMDAVTEKFPNVLVQFEDFANLNACRLLEKYRNHYCMFNDDIQGTGGVTLAGLLSAMQLLNQSLKDQKILFYGAGSAAFGIAEIIVKKMMQSGIRMEDARKQIYFFDSQGLVVKGRNNLNKLKLTYAHEMQAEPDLSAAINKLKPSILIGVSGQGATFIESVIRKMGKINERPIIFALSNPTSKSECTAEQAYNWTEGRAIFASGSPFESVNYGQNTFY
;
A
#
# COMPACT_ATOMS: atom_id res chain seq x y z
N ALA A 1 -30.55 9.20 -17.08
CA ALA A 1 -30.26 7.79 -17.30
C ALA A 1 -30.02 7.47 -18.78
N HIS A 2 -29.03 8.12 -19.40
CA HIS A 2 -28.71 7.86 -20.80
C HIS A 2 -28.06 6.49 -21.02
N ILE A 3 -27.44 5.93 -19.97
CA ILE A 3 -26.81 4.63 -20.04
C ILE A 3 -27.10 3.88 -18.74
N PHE A 4 -28.02 2.91 -18.82
CA PHE A 4 -28.15 1.91 -17.79
C PHE A 4 -27.11 0.82 -18.01
N ARG A 5 -26.28 0.59 -17.01
CA ARG A 5 -25.34 -0.55 -16.98
C ARG A 5 -25.65 -1.41 -15.76
N ARG A 6 -25.58 -2.72 -15.95
CA ARG A 6 -25.69 -3.65 -14.82
C ARG A 6 -24.57 -3.32 -13.82
N PRO A 7 -24.88 -3.06 -12.55
CA PRO A 7 -23.86 -2.85 -11.55
C PRO A 7 -22.97 -4.08 -11.44
N ARG A 8 -21.66 -3.86 -11.32
CA ARG A 8 -20.68 -4.95 -11.19
C ARG A 8 -20.44 -5.34 -9.74
N GLY A 9 -20.94 -4.58 -8.80
CA GLY A 9 -20.78 -4.80 -7.36
C GLY A 9 -21.91 -4.19 -6.55
N LEU A 10 -21.83 -4.30 -5.24
CA LEU A 10 -22.76 -3.70 -4.31
C LEU A 10 -22.23 -2.35 -3.81
N TYR A 11 -23.15 -1.39 -3.70
CA TYR A 11 -22.93 -0.16 -2.96
C TYR A 11 -23.69 -0.25 -1.64
N ILE A 12 -23.00 0.01 -0.55
CA ILE A 12 -23.54 0.07 0.80
C ILE A 12 -23.25 1.47 1.32
N SER A 13 -24.25 2.22 1.67
CA SER A 13 -24.12 3.59 2.15
C SER A 13 -24.36 3.68 3.66
N ASN A 14 -23.97 4.80 4.27
CA ASN A 14 -24.31 5.06 5.67
C ASN A 14 -25.82 5.18 5.91
N ASN A 15 -26.64 5.37 4.85
CA ASN A 15 -28.11 5.34 4.96
C ASN A 15 -28.67 3.92 5.10
N ASP A 16 -27.84 2.91 4.82
CA ASP A 16 -28.21 1.50 4.88
C ASP A 16 -27.87 0.84 6.21
N LYS A 17 -27.41 1.62 7.19
CA LYS A 17 -27.11 1.13 8.54
C LYS A 17 -28.35 0.44 9.16
N GLY A 18 -28.18 -0.77 9.66
CA GLY A 18 -29.23 -1.64 10.17
C GLY A 18 -29.84 -2.59 9.13
N PHE A 19 -29.49 -2.44 7.83
CA PHE A 19 -30.02 -3.24 6.72
C PHE A 19 -28.93 -3.88 5.84
N ILE A 20 -27.66 -3.85 6.23
CA ILE A 20 -26.55 -4.34 5.41
C ILE A 20 -26.71 -5.82 5.09
N LYS A 21 -27.18 -6.62 6.02
CA LYS A 21 -27.45 -8.04 5.81
C LYS A 21 -28.50 -8.29 4.73
N ASP A 22 -29.55 -7.47 4.69
CA ASP A 22 -30.60 -7.58 3.68
C ASP A 22 -30.07 -7.19 2.30
N ILE A 23 -29.25 -6.15 2.23
CA ILE A 23 -28.57 -5.72 1.00
C ILE A 23 -27.67 -6.85 0.47
N LEU A 24 -26.85 -7.46 1.30
CA LEU A 24 -26.01 -8.60 0.92
C LEU A 24 -26.85 -9.79 0.45
N SER A 25 -28.06 -9.95 0.97
CA SER A 25 -28.99 -11.02 0.57
C SER A 25 -29.55 -10.83 -0.83
N ASN A 26 -29.52 -9.62 -1.38
CA ASN A 26 -29.91 -9.32 -2.75
C ASN A 26 -28.84 -9.65 -3.79
N TRP A 27 -27.63 -10.04 -3.35
CA TRP A 27 -26.59 -10.49 -4.30
C TRP A 27 -27.01 -11.76 -5.00
N ALA A 28 -26.82 -11.79 -6.33
CA ALA A 28 -27.33 -12.86 -7.18
C ALA A 28 -26.73 -14.23 -6.88
N TYR A 29 -25.50 -14.27 -6.33
CA TYR A 29 -24.79 -15.51 -6.06
C TYR A 29 -24.81 -15.86 -4.58
N ARG A 30 -25.18 -17.11 -4.27
CA ARG A 30 -25.28 -17.57 -2.88
C ARG A 30 -23.95 -17.89 -2.22
N LYS A 31 -22.92 -18.15 -3.02
CA LYS A 31 -21.57 -18.49 -2.55
C LYS A 31 -20.61 -17.42 -3.02
N VAL A 32 -19.97 -16.78 -2.08
CA VAL A 32 -18.90 -15.79 -2.31
C VAL A 32 -17.68 -16.26 -1.54
N ASP A 33 -16.54 -16.36 -2.21
CA ASP A 33 -15.27 -16.76 -1.60
C ASP A 33 -14.38 -15.57 -1.29
N VAL A 34 -14.47 -14.51 -2.11
CA VAL A 34 -13.63 -13.30 -1.95
C VAL A 34 -14.48 -12.06 -2.14
N ILE A 35 -14.36 -11.16 -1.18
CA ILE A 35 -14.87 -9.79 -1.26
C ILE A 35 -13.67 -8.85 -1.31
N VAL A 36 -13.68 -7.92 -2.24
CA VAL A 36 -12.82 -6.73 -2.17
C VAL A 36 -13.69 -5.53 -1.87
N VAL A 37 -13.35 -4.82 -0.81
CA VAL A 37 -14.11 -3.67 -0.31
C VAL A 37 -13.23 -2.43 -0.22
N THR A 38 -13.79 -1.29 -0.63
CA THR A 38 -13.19 0.03 -0.48
C THR A 38 -14.19 1.03 0.08
N ASP A 39 -13.73 2.05 0.78
CA ASP A 39 -14.53 3.24 1.10
C ASP A 39 -14.24 4.41 0.14
N GLY A 40 -13.39 4.20 -0.85
CA GLY A 40 -13.07 5.17 -1.88
C GLY A 40 -12.24 6.37 -1.43
N GLU A 41 -11.71 6.40 -0.19
CA GLU A 41 -11.03 7.57 0.36
C GLU A 41 -9.67 7.84 -0.27
N ARG A 42 -8.95 6.77 -0.68
CA ARG A 42 -7.58 6.91 -1.18
C ARG A 42 -7.31 6.03 -2.40
N ILE A 43 -7.99 6.31 -3.47
CA ILE A 43 -7.85 5.56 -4.72
C ILE A 43 -6.49 5.88 -5.37
N LEU A 44 -5.50 5.03 -5.17
CA LEU A 44 -4.15 5.13 -5.74
C LEU A 44 -3.59 6.58 -5.64
N GLY A 45 -3.15 7.15 -6.75
CA GLY A 45 -2.71 8.55 -6.87
C GLY A 45 -3.82 9.56 -7.16
N LEU A 46 -5.09 9.13 -7.23
CA LEU A 46 -6.25 9.97 -7.58
C LEU A 46 -6.90 10.60 -6.34
N GLY A 47 -6.68 10.04 -5.16
CA GLY A 47 -7.26 10.55 -3.91
C GLY A 47 -8.68 10.06 -3.66
N ASP A 48 -9.50 10.89 -3.02
CA ASP A 48 -10.87 10.55 -2.64
C ASP A 48 -11.81 10.57 -3.87
N LEU A 49 -12.28 9.39 -4.27
CA LEU A 49 -13.27 9.19 -5.32
C LEU A 49 -14.64 8.76 -4.77
N GLY A 50 -14.77 8.56 -3.46
CA GLY A 50 -16.03 8.11 -2.85
C GLY A 50 -16.61 6.89 -3.57
N ALA A 51 -17.91 6.95 -3.93
CA ALA A 51 -18.60 5.86 -4.62
C ALA A 51 -18.00 5.52 -6.00
N ASP A 52 -17.36 6.47 -6.69
CA ASP A 52 -16.71 6.23 -7.98
C ASP A 52 -15.45 5.34 -7.85
N GLY A 53 -15.03 5.04 -6.63
CA GLY A 53 -13.98 4.08 -6.32
C GLY A 53 -14.28 2.62 -6.67
N MET A 54 -15.52 2.25 -7.01
CA MET A 54 -15.94 0.87 -7.35
C MET A 54 -15.05 0.19 -8.42
N GLY A 55 -14.42 0.96 -9.29
CA GLY A 55 -13.51 0.41 -10.29
C GLY A 55 -12.35 -0.40 -9.69
N ILE A 56 -11.90 -0.06 -8.49
CA ILE A 56 -10.80 -0.74 -7.79
C ILE A 56 -11.19 -2.16 -7.36
N PRO A 57 -12.26 -2.38 -6.57
CA PRO A 57 -12.70 -3.74 -6.22
C PRO A 57 -12.98 -4.62 -7.45
N VAL A 58 -13.62 -4.06 -8.47
CA VAL A 58 -13.91 -4.76 -9.74
C VAL A 58 -12.63 -5.19 -10.44
N GLY A 59 -11.65 -4.28 -10.57
CA GLY A 59 -10.37 -4.56 -11.21
C GLY A 59 -9.57 -5.60 -10.45
N LYS A 60 -9.48 -5.47 -9.12
CA LYS A 60 -8.77 -6.42 -8.26
C LYS A 60 -9.34 -7.84 -8.36
N LEU A 61 -10.66 -7.98 -8.30
CA LEU A 61 -11.32 -9.30 -8.43
C LEU A 61 -11.18 -9.89 -9.84
N SER A 62 -11.11 -9.06 -10.87
CA SER A 62 -10.80 -9.50 -12.23
C SER A 62 -9.38 -10.10 -12.32
N LEU A 63 -8.41 -9.50 -11.60
CA LEU A 63 -7.06 -10.06 -11.49
C LEU A 63 -7.06 -11.40 -10.73
N TYR A 64 -7.83 -11.53 -9.67
CA TYR A 64 -7.97 -12.81 -8.96
C TYR A 64 -8.55 -13.91 -9.85
N THR A 65 -9.51 -13.57 -10.70
CA THR A 65 -10.01 -14.51 -11.70
C THR A 65 -8.93 -14.89 -12.70
N ALA A 66 -8.24 -13.92 -13.27
CA ALA A 66 -7.25 -14.15 -14.32
C ALA A 66 -5.98 -14.85 -13.82
N CYS A 67 -5.50 -14.50 -12.62
CA CYS A 67 -4.20 -14.95 -12.12
C CYS A 67 -4.29 -16.05 -11.08
N ALA A 68 -5.40 -16.13 -10.30
CA ALA A 68 -5.58 -17.11 -9.24
C ALA A 68 -6.69 -18.13 -9.54
N GLY A 69 -7.38 -18.01 -10.68
CA GLY A 69 -8.40 -18.97 -11.11
C GLY A 69 -9.68 -18.94 -10.26
N ILE A 70 -9.95 -17.81 -9.55
CA ILE A 70 -11.19 -17.66 -8.79
C ILE A 70 -12.35 -17.43 -9.75
N GLU A 71 -13.38 -18.23 -9.62
CA GLU A 71 -14.57 -18.14 -10.46
C GLU A 71 -15.27 -16.76 -10.28
N PRO A 72 -15.59 -16.03 -11.36
CA PRO A 72 -16.20 -14.68 -11.26
C PRO A 72 -17.50 -14.67 -10.44
N SER A 73 -18.32 -15.70 -10.52
CA SER A 73 -19.57 -15.85 -9.75
C SER A 73 -19.35 -15.97 -8.24
N ARG A 74 -18.11 -16.25 -7.81
CA ARG A 74 -17.71 -16.39 -6.41
C ARG A 74 -16.99 -15.16 -5.86
N THR A 75 -16.99 -14.06 -6.60
CA THR A 75 -16.39 -12.81 -6.20
C THR A 75 -17.44 -11.72 -6.01
N LEU A 76 -17.22 -10.81 -5.05
CA LEU A 76 -18.13 -9.71 -4.78
C LEU A 76 -17.36 -8.42 -4.53
N PRO A 77 -17.38 -7.47 -5.48
CA PRO A 77 -16.85 -6.13 -5.25
C PRO A 77 -17.86 -5.28 -4.48
N ILE A 78 -17.36 -4.54 -3.48
CA ILE A 78 -18.18 -3.68 -2.61
C ILE A 78 -17.54 -2.30 -2.48
N THR A 79 -18.36 -1.27 -2.57
CA THR A 79 -18.01 0.09 -2.14
C THR A 79 -18.89 0.49 -0.96
N ILE A 80 -18.26 0.90 0.14
CA ILE A 80 -18.93 1.47 1.29
C ILE A 80 -18.93 2.99 1.12
N ASP A 81 -20.07 3.54 0.72
CA ASP A 81 -20.26 4.97 0.51
C ASP A 81 -20.54 5.67 1.83
N VAL A 82 -19.52 6.27 2.39
CA VAL A 82 -19.57 7.08 3.62
C VAL A 82 -19.52 8.58 3.32
N GLY A 83 -19.80 8.99 2.08
CA GLY A 83 -19.60 10.34 1.59
C GLY A 83 -18.18 10.57 1.02
N THR A 84 -17.89 11.81 0.67
CA THR A 84 -16.61 12.21 0.10
C THR A 84 -16.16 13.59 0.57
N ASN A 85 -14.85 13.79 0.71
CA ASN A 85 -14.25 15.11 0.95
C ASN A 85 -13.79 15.80 -0.35
N ASN A 86 -14.01 15.18 -1.49
CA ASN A 86 -13.70 15.74 -2.80
C ASN A 86 -14.77 16.76 -3.22
N GLU A 87 -14.41 18.03 -3.19
CA GLU A 87 -15.32 19.13 -3.51
C GLU A 87 -15.84 19.07 -4.96
N ALA A 88 -15.06 18.58 -5.89
CA ALA A 88 -15.48 18.41 -7.28
C ALA A 88 -16.62 17.39 -7.40
N LEU A 89 -16.53 16.25 -6.69
CA LEU A 89 -17.57 15.24 -6.66
C LEU A 89 -18.83 15.75 -5.92
N LEU A 90 -18.66 16.49 -4.83
CA LEU A 90 -19.81 17.07 -4.11
C LEU A 90 -20.59 18.05 -4.98
N ALA A 91 -19.92 18.76 -5.89
CA ALA A 91 -20.53 19.71 -6.82
C ALA A 91 -21.03 19.06 -8.13
N ASP A 92 -20.61 17.83 -8.44
CA ASP A 92 -20.98 17.16 -9.69
C ASP A 92 -22.42 16.64 -9.64
N PRO A 93 -23.34 17.13 -10.51
CA PRO A 93 -24.71 16.63 -10.55
C PRO A 93 -24.82 15.17 -11.00
N LEU A 94 -23.78 14.60 -11.60
CA LEU A 94 -23.75 13.21 -12.08
C LEU A 94 -23.10 12.25 -11.08
N TYR A 95 -22.51 12.76 -9.99
CA TYR A 95 -21.94 11.89 -8.95
C TYR A 95 -23.02 10.99 -8.34
N ILE A 96 -22.78 9.69 -8.36
CA ILE A 96 -23.74 8.67 -7.93
C ILE A 96 -23.77 8.42 -6.43
N GLY A 97 -22.71 8.85 -5.71
CA GLY A 97 -22.58 8.63 -4.28
C GLY A 97 -23.27 9.70 -3.42
N LEU A 98 -23.14 9.56 -2.12
CA LEU A 98 -23.66 10.50 -1.14
C LEU A 98 -22.95 11.86 -1.24
N ARG A 99 -23.72 12.93 -1.42
CA ARG A 99 -23.19 14.30 -1.55
C ARG A 99 -23.06 14.99 -0.20
N ASN A 100 -22.38 14.33 0.71
CA ASN A 100 -22.03 14.86 2.03
C ASN A 100 -20.58 14.54 2.36
N LYS A 101 -20.02 15.28 3.33
CA LYS A 101 -18.69 15.00 3.85
C LYS A 101 -18.62 13.61 4.45
N ARG A 102 -17.44 13.02 4.38
CA ARG A 102 -17.20 11.67 4.89
C ARG A 102 -17.59 11.52 6.34
N LEU A 103 -18.26 10.41 6.61
CA LEU A 103 -18.53 9.95 7.96
C LEU A 103 -17.19 9.66 8.69
N ILE A 104 -17.10 10.06 9.94
CA ILE A 104 -15.90 9.88 10.76
C ILE A 104 -16.26 9.38 12.17
N GLY A 105 -15.25 8.91 12.89
CA GLY A 105 -15.39 8.54 14.30
C GLY A 105 -16.29 7.32 14.53
N LYS A 106 -17.08 7.37 15.59
CA LYS A 106 -17.89 6.23 16.02
C LYS A 106 -18.91 5.78 14.98
N ASP A 107 -19.55 6.69 14.28
CA ASP A 107 -20.57 6.34 13.29
C ASP A 107 -19.98 5.59 12.10
N TYR A 108 -18.78 5.98 11.68
CA TYR A 108 -18.00 5.25 10.68
C TYR A 108 -17.64 3.83 11.18
N ASP A 109 -17.16 3.74 12.41
CA ASP A 109 -16.77 2.47 13.02
C ASP A 109 -17.95 1.51 13.16
N ASP A 110 -19.09 2.01 13.61
CA ASP A 110 -20.32 1.22 13.76
C ASP A 110 -20.79 0.66 12.39
N LEU A 111 -20.66 1.43 11.31
CA LEU A 111 -21.02 0.98 9.97
C LEU A 111 -20.10 -0.14 9.48
N ILE A 112 -18.79 0.02 9.69
CA ILE A 112 -17.83 -1.01 9.29
C ILE A 112 -17.96 -2.27 10.17
N ASP A 113 -18.26 -2.13 11.46
CA ASP A 113 -18.57 -3.25 12.36
C ASP A 113 -19.78 -4.06 11.84
N GLU A 114 -20.89 -3.37 11.56
CA GLU A 114 -22.09 -4.01 11.01
C GLU A 114 -21.81 -4.70 9.68
N PHE A 115 -21.01 -4.06 8.80
CA PHE A 115 -20.61 -4.66 7.53
C PHE A 115 -19.82 -5.96 7.74
N MET A 116 -18.83 -5.97 8.62
CA MET A 116 -18.01 -7.16 8.87
C MET A 116 -18.83 -8.32 9.46
N ASP A 117 -19.73 -8.00 10.40
CA ASP A 117 -20.64 -8.98 11.00
C ASP A 117 -21.61 -9.55 9.96
N ALA A 118 -22.26 -8.68 9.18
CA ALA A 118 -23.23 -9.08 8.16
C ALA A 118 -22.59 -9.93 7.04
N VAL A 119 -21.38 -9.56 6.60
CA VAL A 119 -20.64 -10.32 5.59
C VAL A 119 -20.28 -11.71 6.10
N THR A 120 -19.77 -11.80 7.33
CA THR A 120 -19.34 -13.09 7.91
C THR A 120 -20.52 -14.00 8.19
N GLU A 121 -21.64 -13.43 8.64
CA GLU A 121 -22.88 -14.20 8.83
C GLU A 121 -23.45 -14.71 7.51
N LYS A 122 -23.43 -13.88 6.46
CA LYS A 122 -23.98 -14.24 5.15
C LYS A 122 -23.06 -15.20 4.38
N PHE A 123 -21.77 -15.00 4.47
CA PHE A 123 -20.73 -15.78 3.75
C PHE A 123 -19.67 -16.29 4.73
N PRO A 124 -19.92 -17.34 5.52
CA PRO A 124 -19.06 -17.74 6.66
C PRO A 124 -17.60 -18.05 6.33
N ASN A 125 -17.29 -18.40 5.08
CA ASN A 125 -15.93 -18.75 4.65
C ASN A 125 -15.33 -17.71 3.70
N VAL A 126 -15.86 -16.51 3.65
CA VAL A 126 -15.40 -15.47 2.74
C VAL A 126 -14.08 -14.86 3.22
N LEU A 127 -13.18 -14.62 2.29
CA LEU A 127 -12.02 -13.75 2.49
C LEU A 127 -12.41 -12.31 2.18
N VAL A 128 -12.25 -11.40 3.13
CA VAL A 128 -12.51 -9.97 2.95
C VAL A 128 -11.20 -9.22 2.79
N GLN A 129 -11.00 -8.63 1.63
CA GLN A 129 -9.85 -7.76 1.34
C GLN A 129 -10.26 -6.30 1.44
N PHE A 130 -9.58 -5.54 2.29
CA PHE A 130 -9.68 -4.09 2.36
C PHE A 130 -8.70 -3.47 1.37
N GLU A 131 -9.19 -2.50 0.60
CA GLU A 131 -8.44 -1.88 -0.49
C GLU A 131 -8.68 -0.36 -0.53
N ASP A 132 -7.63 0.43 -0.68
CA ASP A 132 -7.66 1.89 -0.86
C ASP A 132 -8.40 2.67 0.25
N PHE A 133 -8.36 2.21 1.49
CA PHE A 133 -8.74 2.98 2.66
C PHE A 133 -7.65 4.00 3.02
N ALA A 134 -8.04 5.19 3.54
CA ALA A 134 -7.04 6.14 4.02
C ALA A 134 -6.17 5.56 5.14
N ASN A 135 -4.91 5.99 5.19
CA ASN A 135 -3.89 5.44 6.09
C ASN A 135 -4.33 5.28 7.55
N LEU A 136 -5.05 6.27 8.09
CA LEU A 136 -5.53 6.24 9.47
C LEU A 136 -6.56 5.13 9.69
N ASN A 137 -7.48 4.96 8.75
CA ASN A 137 -8.50 3.91 8.80
C ASN A 137 -7.91 2.54 8.48
N ALA A 138 -7.07 2.42 7.44
CA ALA A 138 -6.47 1.17 7.02
C ALA A 138 -5.74 0.42 8.15
N CYS A 139 -4.82 1.09 8.85
CA CYS A 139 -4.07 0.48 9.93
C CYS A 139 -4.95 0.11 11.13
N ARG A 140 -5.87 1.01 11.51
CA ARG A 140 -6.76 0.85 12.66
C ARG A 140 -7.76 -0.29 12.46
N LEU A 141 -8.37 -0.36 11.29
CA LEU A 141 -9.32 -1.41 10.93
C LEU A 141 -8.63 -2.77 10.79
N LEU A 142 -7.44 -2.80 10.18
CA LEU A 142 -6.65 -4.03 10.13
C LEU A 142 -6.33 -4.55 11.53
N GLU A 143 -5.88 -3.68 12.45
CA GLU A 143 -5.59 -4.07 13.82
C GLU A 143 -6.84 -4.60 14.55
N LYS A 144 -7.99 -3.96 14.31
CA LYS A 144 -9.27 -4.32 14.91
C LYS A 144 -9.79 -5.70 14.45
N TYR A 145 -9.72 -5.98 13.15
CA TYR A 145 -10.44 -7.12 12.57
C TYR A 145 -9.60 -8.36 12.26
N ARG A 146 -8.30 -8.21 12.00
CA ARG A 146 -7.43 -9.30 11.51
C ARG A 146 -7.37 -10.57 12.37
N ASN A 147 -7.71 -10.49 13.64
CA ASN A 147 -7.71 -11.63 14.55
C ASN A 147 -9.11 -12.19 14.82
N HIS A 148 -10.17 -11.57 14.28
CA HIS A 148 -11.56 -11.92 14.49
C HIS A 148 -12.25 -12.40 13.21
N TYR A 149 -11.80 -11.93 12.05
CA TYR A 149 -12.38 -12.23 10.74
C TYR A 149 -11.31 -12.74 9.78
N CYS A 150 -11.73 -13.52 8.78
CA CYS A 150 -10.85 -13.88 7.65
C CYS A 150 -10.72 -12.70 6.72
N MET A 151 -9.80 -11.80 7.06
CA MET A 151 -9.59 -10.54 6.32
C MET A 151 -8.12 -10.16 6.25
N PHE A 152 -7.79 -9.33 5.29
CA PHE A 152 -6.52 -8.63 5.21
C PHE A 152 -6.68 -7.25 4.55
N ASN A 153 -5.67 -6.41 4.69
CA ASN A 153 -5.55 -5.16 3.95
C ASN A 153 -4.38 -5.29 2.95
N ASP A 154 -4.68 -5.16 1.66
CA ASP A 154 -3.70 -5.40 0.60
C ASP A 154 -2.64 -4.30 0.53
N ASP A 155 -3.03 -3.03 0.73
CA ASP A 155 -2.08 -1.90 0.73
C ASP A 155 -1.00 -2.03 1.80
N ILE A 156 -1.31 -2.72 2.91
CA ILE A 156 -0.40 -2.94 4.04
C ILE A 156 0.28 -4.30 3.92
N GLN A 157 -0.50 -5.38 3.83
CA GLN A 157 0.01 -6.75 3.95
C GLN A 157 0.43 -7.35 2.61
N GLY A 158 -0.33 -7.11 1.54
CA GLY A 158 0.03 -7.58 0.20
C GLY A 158 1.28 -6.87 -0.30
N THR A 159 1.29 -5.54 -0.23
CA THR A 159 2.47 -4.73 -0.56
C THR A 159 3.69 -5.11 0.28
N GLY A 160 3.48 -5.38 1.58
CA GLY A 160 4.53 -5.87 2.46
C GLY A 160 5.08 -7.22 2.02
N GLY A 161 4.20 -8.16 1.69
CA GLY A 161 4.56 -9.51 1.28
C GLY A 161 5.38 -9.55 -0.01
N VAL A 162 4.91 -8.86 -1.06
CA VAL A 162 5.61 -8.83 -2.35
C VAL A 162 6.95 -8.12 -2.25
N THR A 163 7.04 -7.02 -1.48
CA THR A 163 8.30 -6.32 -1.26
C THR A 163 9.30 -7.19 -0.51
N LEU A 164 8.87 -7.89 0.54
CA LEU A 164 9.73 -8.82 1.26
C LEU A 164 10.23 -9.95 0.35
N ALA A 165 9.36 -10.50 -0.50
CA ALA A 165 9.77 -11.54 -1.46
C ALA A 165 10.88 -11.04 -2.39
N GLY A 166 10.74 -9.83 -2.95
CA GLY A 166 11.77 -9.19 -3.76
C GLY A 166 13.07 -8.97 -2.99
N LEU A 167 13.00 -8.53 -1.73
CA LEU A 167 14.19 -8.35 -0.88
C LEU A 167 14.88 -9.68 -0.57
N LEU A 168 14.13 -10.74 -0.30
CA LEU A 168 14.71 -12.07 -0.05
C LEU A 168 15.41 -12.62 -1.31
N SER A 169 14.83 -12.41 -2.49
CA SER A 169 15.48 -12.73 -3.77
C SER A 169 16.75 -11.93 -3.98
N ALA A 170 16.75 -10.63 -3.65
CA ALA A 170 17.94 -9.80 -3.70
C ALA A 170 19.02 -10.28 -2.72
N MET A 171 18.66 -10.68 -1.50
CA MET A 171 19.59 -11.25 -0.52
C MET A 171 20.21 -12.54 -1.02
N GLN A 172 19.42 -13.40 -1.66
CA GLN A 172 19.93 -14.64 -2.27
C GLN A 172 20.94 -14.35 -3.39
N LEU A 173 20.64 -13.39 -4.29
CA LEU A 173 21.54 -12.95 -5.36
C LEU A 173 22.86 -12.37 -4.83
N LEU A 174 22.84 -11.73 -3.67
CA LEU A 174 24.01 -11.13 -3.03
C LEU A 174 24.74 -12.08 -2.08
N ASN A 175 24.18 -13.25 -1.79
CA ASN A 175 24.64 -14.14 -0.72
C ASN A 175 24.78 -13.40 0.64
N GLN A 176 23.80 -12.57 0.97
CA GLN A 176 23.78 -11.75 2.18
C GLN A 176 22.53 -12.04 3.02
N SER A 177 22.53 -11.59 4.27
CA SER A 177 21.37 -11.73 5.17
C SER A 177 20.63 -10.40 5.31
N LEU A 178 19.31 -10.47 5.30
CA LEU A 178 18.44 -9.30 5.49
C LEU A 178 18.67 -8.62 6.85
N LYS A 179 19.02 -9.37 7.89
CA LYS A 179 19.29 -8.84 9.24
C LYS A 179 20.50 -7.91 9.31
N ASP A 180 21.40 -7.99 8.34
CA ASP A 180 22.62 -7.19 8.29
C ASP A 180 22.46 -5.94 7.39
N GLN A 181 21.25 -5.75 6.81
CA GLN A 181 20.97 -4.66 5.90
C GLN A 181 20.47 -3.43 6.62
N LYS A 182 20.88 -2.26 6.14
CA LYS A 182 20.32 -0.98 6.54
C LYS A 182 19.36 -0.48 5.46
N ILE A 183 18.13 -0.20 5.86
CA ILE A 183 17.02 0.08 4.96
C ILE A 183 16.54 1.52 5.15
N LEU A 184 16.50 2.28 4.07
CA LEU A 184 15.94 3.63 4.06
C LEU A 184 14.65 3.65 3.21
N PHE A 185 13.54 3.99 3.85
CA PHE A 185 12.27 4.25 3.19
C PHE A 185 12.15 5.72 2.81
N TYR A 186 11.81 5.99 1.57
CA TYR A 186 11.33 7.29 1.12
C TYR A 186 9.81 7.24 1.01
N GLY A 187 9.14 7.84 1.98
CA GLY A 187 7.73 7.71 2.30
C GLY A 187 7.53 7.09 3.69
N ALA A 188 6.56 7.61 4.45
CA ALA A 188 6.22 7.15 5.81
C ALA A 188 4.70 7.03 5.98
N GLY A 189 4.06 6.38 4.99
CA GLY A 189 2.64 6.03 4.97
C GLY A 189 2.39 4.58 5.41
N SER A 190 1.14 4.10 5.32
CA SER A 190 0.72 2.75 5.72
C SER A 190 1.50 1.66 4.99
N ALA A 191 1.71 1.79 3.68
CA ALA A 191 2.49 0.83 2.89
C ALA A 191 3.93 0.71 3.42
N ALA A 192 4.60 1.84 3.68
CA ALA A 192 5.96 1.86 4.21
C ALA A 192 6.06 1.14 5.56
N PHE A 193 5.13 1.40 6.48
CA PHE A 193 5.09 0.72 7.78
C PHE A 193 4.69 -0.76 7.65
N GLY A 194 3.78 -1.10 6.74
CA GLY A 194 3.42 -2.49 6.45
C GLY A 194 4.63 -3.30 5.97
N ILE A 195 5.41 -2.76 5.04
CA ILE A 195 6.66 -3.36 4.56
C ILE A 195 7.68 -3.48 5.71
N ALA A 196 7.86 -2.43 6.49
CA ALA A 196 8.82 -2.43 7.60
C ALA A 196 8.49 -3.48 8.66
N GLU A 197 7.22 -3.60 9.05
CA GLU A 197 6.79 -4.59 10.05
C GLU A 197 7.00 -6.04 9.58
N ILE A 198 6.75 -6.36 8.30
CA ILE A 198 7.00 -7.71 7.79
C ILE A 198 8.50 -7.99 7.67
N ILE A 199 9.32 -6.99 7.32
CA ILE A 199 10.78 -7.07 7.32
C ILE A 199 11.30 -7.34 8.75
N VAL A 200 10.82 -6.59 9.75
CA VAL A 200 11.18 -6.79 11.17
C VAL A 200 10.85 -8.20 11.61
N LYS A 201 9.64 -8.70 11.30
CA LYS A 201 9.24 -10.09 11.62
C LYS A 201 10.17 -11.11 10.97
N LYS A 202 10.57 -10.87 9.72
CA LYS A 202 11.52 -11.75 9.02
C LYS A 202 12.91 -11.72 9.64
N MET A 203 13.40 -10.56 10.02
CA MET A 203 14.66 -10.42 10.73
C MET A 203 14.63 -11.13 12.08
N MET A 204 13.51 -11.03 12.83
CA MET A 204 13.32 -11.75 14.09
C MET A 204 13.37 -13.27 13.94
N GLN A 205 12.83 -13.81 12.84
CA GLN A 205 12.97 -15.24 12.50
C GLN A 205 14.43 -15.66 12.31
N SER A 206 15.31 -14.71 11.99
CA SER A 206 16.77 -14.93 11.89
C SER A 206 17.50 -14.71 13.23
N GLY A 207 16.78 -14.58 14.35
CA GLY A 207 17.32 -14.58 15.70
C GLY A 207 17.68 -13.21 16.28
N ILE A 208 17.36 -12.08 15.61
CA ILE A 208 17.59 -10.76 16.20
C ILE A 208 16.34 -10.28 16.96
N ARG A 209 16.53 -9.44 17.97
CA ARG A 209 15.43 -8.85 18.72
C ARG A 209 14.71 -7.79 17.89
N MET A 210 13.42 -7.62 18.15
CA MET A 210 12.58 -6.62 17.44
C MET A 210 13.17 -5.22 17.48
N GLU A 211 13.67 -4.79 18.63
CA GLU A 211 14.26 -3.46 18.80
C GLU A 211 15.50 -3.27 17.93
N ASP A 212 16.34 -4.29 17.81
CA ASP A 212 17.57 -4.23 17.00
C ASP A 212 17.24 -4.30 15.50
N ALA A 213 16.21 -5.07 15.10
CA ALA A 213 15.69 -5.05 13.75
C ALA A 213 15.16 -3.66 13.36
N ARG A 214 14.40 -3.02 14.24
CA ARG A 214 13.88 -1.66 14.00
C ARG A 214 14.98 -0.61 13.88
N LYS A 215 16.11 -0.77 14.57
CA LYS A 215 17.28 0.12 14.43
C LYS A 215 17.93 0.08 13.04
N GLN A 216 17.68 -0.96 12.24
CA GLN A 216 18.16 -1.06 10.87
C GLN A 216 17.27 -0.33 9.84
N ILE A 217 16.09 0.14 10.26
CA ILE A 217 15.08 0.72 9.38
C ILE A 217 14.93 2.20 9.64
N TYR A 218 15.01 3.02 8.60
CA TYR A 218 14.92 4.46 8.63
C TYR A 218 13.80 4.93 7.70
N PHE A 219 13.12 6.00 8.08
CA PHE A 219 12.07 6.62 7.28
C PHE A 219 12.42 8.05 6.94
N PHE A 220 12.11 8.44 5.73
CA PHE A 220 12.22 9.80 5.23
C PHE A 220 10.85 10.24 4.70
N ASP A 221 10.29 11.30 5.27
CA ASP A 221 9.00 11.85 4.85
C ASP A 221 9.14 13.28 4.27
N SER A 222 8.04 13.97 4.01
CA SER A 222 8.02 15.33 3.46
C SER A 222 8.77 16.38 4.30
N GLN A 223 9.11 16.07 5.55
CA GLN A 223 9.88 16.92 6.45
C GLN A 223 11.32 16.41 6.67
N GLY A 224 11.75 15.41 5.90
CA GLY A 224 13.06 14.81 6.02
C GLY A 224 13.09 13.52 6.85
N LEU A 225 14.28 13.21 7.37
CA LEU A 225 14.52 12.00 8.14
C LEU A 225 13.66 11.97 9.41
N VAL A 226 12.99 10.84 9.67
CA VAL A 226 12.18 10.63 10.86
C VAL A 226 13.09 10.38 12.06
N VAL A 227 13.22 11.38 12.92
CA VAL A 227 14.10 11.35 14.09
C VAL A 227 13.35 11.73 15.35
N LYS A 228 13.80 11.22 16.51
CA LYS A 228 13.28 11.65 17.82
C LYS A 228 13.47 13.16 18.00
N GLY A 229 12.51 13.80 18.63
CA GLY A 229 12.52 15.26 18.83
C GLY A 229 11.78 16.08 17.76
N ARG A 230 11.29 15.45 16.69
CA ARG A 230 10.32 16.10 15.78
C ARG A 230 8.94 16.18 16.44
N ASN A 231 8.28 17.33 16.33
CA ASN A 231 7.02 17.61 17.04
C ASN A 231 5.77 16.91 16.46
N ASN A 232 5.85 16.31 15.25
CA ASN A 232 4.67 15.84 14.50
C ASN A 232 4.71 14.34 14.23
N LEU A 233 5.25 13.56 15.16
CA LEU A 233 5.35 12.11 15.00
C LEU A 233 4.11 11.44 15.56
N ASN A 234 3.40 10.69 14.72
CA ASN A 234 2.39 9.75 15.18
C ASN A 234 3.05 8.50 15.82
N LYS A 235 2.25 7.65 16.47
CA LYS A 235 2.71 6.43 17.15
C LYS A 235 3.58 5.52 16.27
N LEU A 236 3.22 5.36 14.99
CA LEU A 236 3.97 4.52 14.04
C LEU A 236 5.35 5.11 13.75
N LYS A 237 5.42 6.42 13.46
CA LYS A 237 6.69 7.12 13.25
C LYS A 237 7.58 7.09 14.48
N LEU A 238 7.00 7.26 15.67
CA LEU A 238 7.75 7.19 16.94
C LEU A 238 8.42 5.83 17.15
N THR A 239 7.78 4.74 16.70
CA THR A 239 8.33 3.38 16.81
C THR A 239 9.66 3.21 16.07
N TYR A 240 9.86 3.98 14.99
CA TYR A 240 11.05 3.91 14.13
C TYR A 240 11.90 5.19 14.15
N ALA A 241 11.56 6.16 15.00
CA ALA A 241 12.33 7.38 15.12
C ALA A 241 13.67 7.14 15.84
N HIS A 242 14.77 7.57 15.23
CA HIS A 242 16.11 7.43 15.76
C HIS A 242 16.58 8.67 16.52
N GLU A 243 17.45 8.47 17.51
CA GLU A 243 18.15 9.56 18.19
C GLU A 243 19.30 10.07 17.33
N MET A 244 19.01 11.03 16.49
CA MET A 244 19.98 11.65 15.59
C MET A 244 19.50 13.03 15.13
N GLN A 245 20.40 13.81 14.55
CA GLN A 245 20.06 15.12 13.97
C GLN A 245 19.12 14.96 12.79
N ALA A 246 18.15 15.85 12.69
CA ALA A 246 17.26 15.96 11.55
C ALA A 246 18.06 16.18 10.25
N GLU A 247 17.59 15.62 9.16
CA GLU A 247 18.19 15.76 7.84
C GLU A 247 17.07 15.94 6.81
N PRO A 248 16.90 17.11 6.22
CA PRO A 248 15.84 17.37 5.25
C PRO A 248 16.18 16.94 3.84
N ASP A 249 17.47 16.71 3.52
CA ASP A 249 17.92 16.31 2.20
C ASP A 249 18.14 14.79 2.12
N LEU A 250 17.47 14.11 1.17
CA LEU A 250 17.58 12.66 0.99
C LEU A 250 19.00 12.23 0.66
N SER A 251 19.70 13.00 -0.15
CA SER A 251 21.06 12.72 -0.59
C SER A 251 22.05 12.81 0.59
N ALA A 252 21.86 13.77 1.48
CA ALA A 252 22.64 13.90 2.72
C ALA A 252 22.30 12.78 3.72
N ALA A 253 21.02 12.41 3.83
CA ALA A 253 20.58 11.27 4.64
C ALA A 253 21.24 9.96 4.19
N ILE A 254 21.32 9.69 2.88
CA ILE A 254 22.01 8.52 2.31
C ILE A 254 23.49 8.53 2.68
N ASN A 255 24.17 9.67 2.57
CA ASN A 255 25.60 9.77 2.94
C ASN A 255 25.83 9.48 4.44
N LYS A 256 24.94 9.96 5.28
CA LYS A 256 25.01 9.80 6.75
C LYS A 256 24.69 8.36 7.17
N LEU A 257 23.63 7.79 6.61
CA LEU A 257 23.12 6.47 6.99
C LEU A 257 23.87 5.32 6.29
N LYS A 258 24.32 5.55 5.07
CA LYS A 258 24.92 4.52 4.19
C LYS A 258 23.99 3.29 4.08
N PRO A 259 22.74 3.44 3.62
CA PRO A 259 21.82 2.32 3.49
C PRO A 259 22.27 1.40 2.35
N SER A 260 22.03 0.11 2.50
CA SER A 260 22.21 -0.89 1.43
C SER A 260 20.94 -1.03 0.57
N ILE A 261 19.79 -0.66 1.14
CA ILE A 261 18.49 -0.77 0.52
C ILE A 261 17.78 0.58 0.58
N LEU A 262 17.31 1.07 -0.56
CA LEU A 262 16.48 2.26 -0.70
C LEU A 262 15.12 1.86 -1.28
N ILE A 263 14.03 2.16 -0.54
CA ILE A 263 12.66 1.80 -0.93
C ILE A 263 11.83 3.07 -1.05
N GLY A 264 11.30 3.35 -2.23
CA GLY A 264 10.37 4.44 -2.51
C GLY A 264 8.93 3.98 -2.44
N VAL A 265 8.13 4.62 -1.58
CA VAL A 265 6.70 4.38 -1.37
C VAL A 265 6.00 5.70 -1.01
N SER A 266 6.42 6.78 -1.67
CA SER A 266 6.00 8.15 -1.35
C SER A 266 4.78 8.63 -2.13
N GLY A 267 4.49 8.00 -3.27
CA GLY A 267 3.52 8.49 -4.24
C GLY A 267 3.99 9.75 -4.98
N GLN A 268 5.29 10.09 -4.89
CA GLN A 268 5.90 11.26 -5.53
C GLN A 268 6.91 10.82 -6.59
N GLY A 269 6.56 11.05 -7.86
CA GLY A 269 7.39 10.65 -8.99
C GLY A 269 8.71 11.42 -9.09
N ALA A 270 9.71 10.78 -9.71
CA ALA A 270 11.00 11.36 -10.07
C ALA A 270 11.83 11.92 -8.88
N THR A 271 11.64 11.37 -7.69
CA THR A 271 12.34 11.83 -6.46
C THR A 271 13.68 11.12 -6.25
N PHE A 272 13.89 9.94 -6.83
CA PHE A 272 15.20 9.30 -6.87
C PHE A 272 16.00 9.86 -8.04
N ILE A 273 16.45 11.10 -7.88
CA ILE A 273 17.25 11.82 -8.87
C ILE A 273 18.64 11.18 -9.03
N GLU A 274 19.35 11.54 -10.10
CA GLU A 274 20.65 10.99 -10.44
C GLU A 274 21.65 11.02 -9.28
N SER A 275 21.72 12.12 -8.54
CA SER A 275 22.64 12.26 -7.40
C SER A 275 22.33 11.28 -6.27
N VAL A 276 21.06 10.93 -6.04
CA VAL A 276 20.59 9.95 -5.05
C VAL A 276 21.02 8.54 -5.48
N ILE A 277 20.69 8.13 -6.70
CA ILE A 277 21.00 6.78 -7.20
C ILE A 277 22.50 6.57 -7.34
N ARG A 278 23.26 7.54 -7.89
CA ARG A 278 24.72 7.47 -7.96
C ARG A 278 25.37 7.34 -6.58
N LYS A 279 24.81 7.98 -5.54
CA LYS A 279 25.30 7.79 -4.17
C LYS A 279 25.06 6.38 -3.67
N MET A 280 23.88 5.81 -3.92
CA MET A 280 23.64 4.40 -3.61
C MET A 280 24.65 3.47 -4.28
N GLY A 281 24.97 3.73 -5.55
CA GLY A 281 25.98 2.98 -6.31
C GLY A 281 27.43 3.21 -5.85
N LYS A 282 27.74 4.33 -5.19
CA LYS A 282 29.07 4.61 -4.61
C LYS A 282 29.29 3.91 -3.27
N ILE A 283 28.27 3.78 -2.46
CA ILE A 283 28.35 3.18 -1.11
C ILE A 283 28.10 1.67 -1.10
N ASN A 284 27.55 1.13 -2.19
CA ASN A 284 27.25 -0.28 -2.34
C ASN A 284 27.77 -0.80 -3.69
N GLU A 285 28.36 -1.97 -3.71
CA GLU A 285 28.76 -2.64 -4.94
C GLU A 285 27.57 -2.93 -5.84
N ARG A 286 26.49 -3.48 -5.26
CA ARG A 286 25.20 -3.71 -5.91
C ARG A 286 24.07 -3.12 -5.05
N PRO A 287 23.70 -1.85 -5.27
CA PRO A 287 22.65 -1.20 -4.48
C PRO A 287 21.28 -1.82 -4.78
N ILE A 288 20.48 -2.01 -3.74
CA ILE A 288 19.08 -2.41 -3.89
C ILE A 288 18.22 -1.15 -3.91
N ILE A 289 17.49 -0.95 -5.01
CA ILE A 289 16.66 0.24 -5.27
C ILE A 289 15.29 -0.23 -5.69
N PHE A 290 14.30 -0.07 -4.81
CA PHE A 290 12.91 -0.42 -5.06
C PHE A 290 12.08 0.85 -5.17
N ALA A 291 11.61 1.18 -6.38
CA ALA A 291 10.75 2.33 -6.67
C ALA A 291 9.30 1.85 -6.81
N LEU A 292 8.60 1.72 -5.67
CA LEU A 292 7.35 0.98 -5.59
C LEU A 292 6.10 1.84 -5.78
N SER A 293 6.22 3.17 -5.85
CA SER A 293 5.06 4.03 -6.08
C SER A 293 4.46 3.81 -7.47
N ASN A 294 3.13 3.77 -7.53
CA ASN A 294 2.34 3.61 -8.74
C ASN A 294 1.28 4.72 -8.90
N PRO A 295 0.77 4.98 -10.10
CA PRO A 295 1.18 4.45 -11.40
C PRO A 295 2.61 4.88 -11.81
N THR A 296 3.06 4.50 -13.01
CA THR A 296 4.42 4.81 -13.53
C THR A 296 4.81 6.27 -13.39
N SER A 297 3.88 7.21 -13.59
CA SER A 297 4.12 8.65 -13.41
C SER A 297 4.42 9.07 -11.96
N LYS A 298 4.17 8.19 -11.00
CA LYS A 298 4.43 8.39 -9.58
C LYS A 298 5.65 7.60 -9.07
N SER A 299 6.24 6.75 -9.92
CA SER A 299 7.45 6.01 -9.58
C SER A 299 8.60 6.95 -9.26
N GLU A 300 9.35 6.68 -8.22
CA GLU A 300 10.47 7.51 -7.75
C GLU A 300 11.60 7.61 -8.76
N CYS A 301 11.82 6.57 -9.57
CA CYS A 301 12.67 6.57 -10.76
C CYS A 301 12.21 5.49 -11.74
N THR A 302 12.72 5.55 -12.98
CA THR A 302 12.53 4.48 -13.97
C THR A 302 13.59 3.39 -13.84
N ALA A 303 13.30 2.22 -14.42
CA ALA A 303 14.29 1.13 -14.53
C ALA A 303 15.55 1.59 -15.28
N GLU A 304 15.37 2.33 -16.39
CA GLU A 304 16.48 2.88 -17.19
C GLU A 304 17.37 3.81 -16.35
N GLN A 305 16.78 4.70 -15.55
CA GLN A 305 17.53 5.57 -14.65
C GLN A 305 18.30 4.78 -13.59
N ALA A 306 17.66 3.79 -12.97
CA ALA A 306 18.29 2.97 -11.94
C ALA A 306 19.52 2.23 -12.48
N TYR A 307 19.41 1.59 -13.65
CA TYR A 307 20.52 0.85 -14.25
C TYR A 307 21.59 1.79 -14.80
N ASN A 308 21.24 2.85 -15.55
CA ASN A 308 22.21 3.76 -16.13
C ASN A 308 23.04 4.49 -15.06
N TRP A 309 22.41 4.95 -13.99
CA TRP A 309 23.11 5.71 -12.94
C TRP A 309 23.87 4.84 -11.94
N THR A 310 23.68 3.53 -11.99
CA THR A 310 24.45 2.55 -11.20
C THR A 310 25.38 1.69 -12.07
N GLU A 311 25.56 2.01 -13.34
CA GLU A 311 26.42 1.26 -14.26
C GLU A 311 26.00 -0.22 -14.38
N GLY A 312 24.68 -0.47 -14.46
CA GLY A 312 24.09 -1.81 -14.56
C GLY A 312 24.15 -2.64 -13.26
N ARG A 313 24.57 -2.05 -12.12
CA ARG A 313 24.80 -2.80 -10.88
C ARG A 313 23.61 -2.88 -9.95
N ALA A 314 22.59 -2.04 -10.13
CA ALA A 314 21.40 -2.03 -9.27
C ALA A 314 20.69 -3.39 -9.29
N ILE A 315 20.13 -3.76 -8.13
CA ILE A 315 19.03 -4.70 -8.03
C ILE A 315 17.77 -3.86 -7.91
N PHE A 316 17.00 -3.80 -9.00
CA PHE A 316 15.87 -2.89 -9.14
C PHE A 316 14.55 -3.64 -9.09
N ALA A 317 13.55 -3.06 -8.43
CA ALA A 317 12.16 -3.45 -8.53
C ALA A 317 11.27 -2.21 -8.55
N SER A 318 10.10 -2.33 -9.17
CA SER A 318 9.14 -1.25 -9.33
C SER A 318 7.71 -1.69 -9.02
N GLY A 319 6.86 -0.72 -8.65
CA GLY A 319 5.43 -0.93 -8.45
C GLY A 319 4.62 -0.89 -9.75
N SER A 320 5.25 -0.54 -10.87
CA SER A 320 4.64 -0.46 -12.20
C SER A 320 5.58 -1.08 -13.24
N PRO A 321 5.03 -1.61 -14.35
CA PRO A 321 5.87 -2.19 -15.40
C PRO A 321 6.70 -1.10 -16.10
N PHE A 322 7.94 -1.44 -16.42
CA PHE A 322 8.82 -0.69 -17.29
C PHE A 322 9.29 -1.57 -18.45
N GLU A 323 9.67 -0.95 -19.55
CA GLU A 323 10.31 -1.63 -20.66
C GLU A 323 11.66 -2.20 -20.22
N SER A 324 12.11 -3.24 -20.93
CA SER A 324 13.44 -3.83 -20.69
C SER A 324 14.53 -2.80 -20.96
N VAL A 325 15.60 -2.85 -20.15
CA VAL A 325 16.71 -1.91 -20.23
C VAL A 325 17.97 -2.63 -20.72
N ASN A 326 18.58 -2.09 -21.76
CA ASN A 326 19.88 -2.55 -22.25
C ASN A 326 20.99 -1.70 -21.67
N TYR A 327 21.94 -2.31 -20.97
CA TYR A 327 23.14 -1.65 -20.48
C TYR A 327 24.38 -2.51 -20.75
N GLY A 328 25.28 -2.02 -21.58
CA GLY A 328 26.44 -2.80 -22.07
C GLY A 328 25.99 -4.03 -22.85
N GLN A 329 26.39 -5.21 -22.40
CA GLN A 329 26.01 -6.49 -23.01
C GLN A 329 24.80 -7.16 -22.31
N ASN A 330 24.27 -6.54 -21.27
CA ASN A 330 23.19 -7.10 -20.46
C ASN A 330 21.83 -6.48 -20.81
N THR A 331 20.79 -7.31 -20.80
CA THR A 331 19.39 -6.88 -20.86
C THR A 331 18.73 -7.20 -19.53
N PHE A 332 18.10 -6.19 -18.92
CA PHE A 332 17.33 -6.29 -17.69
C PHE A 332 15.84 -6.28 -18.04
N TYR A 333 15.10 -7.26 -17.56
CA TYR A 333 13.67 -7.45 -17.82
C TYR A 333 12.82 -7.09 -16.61
#